data_96174211a36b4c5c78ecbb30025720e2
#
_entry.id   96174211a36b4c5c78ecbb30025720e2
#
_cell.length_a   1.000
_cell.length_b   1.000
_cell.length_c   1.000
_cell.angle_alpha   90.00
_cell.angle_beta   90.00
_cell.angle_gamma   90.00
#
_symmetry.space_group_name_H-M   'P 1'
#
loop_
_entity.id
_entity.type
_entity.pdbx_description
1 polymer ?
#
loop_
_entity_poly.entity_id
_entity_poly.type
_entity_poly.pdbx_seq_one_letter_code
_entity_poly.pdbx_strand_id
1 'polypeptide(L)'
;MALSKFLDPKNDISFKRIFGTEKNKDILIHFLNDILGFAGTNAIQDIEFLSTIQDPDIASKKQSIVDVLCRDKNGLQVIVEMQVAKTKGFEKRAQYYAAKAYSRQADKGDQYHDLKEIIFIAIADCILFPDKSEYKSKHTIRDEDTNEHDLKDFYFIFIELPKFPKTKEDQLSSIVEKWVYFFKYADETSEEELEKIIGSDLIIKKAYEELNRFNWSEKEFIAYEQEIKRILDEQAVL
;
A
#
# COMPACT_ATOMS: atom_id res chain seq x y z
N MET A 1 -29.19 4.02 9.92
CA MET A 1 -28.17 4.65 9.07
C MET A 1 -28.27 4.03 7.69
N ALA A 2 -28.25 4.80 6.62
CA ALA A 2 -28.13 4.25 5.28
C ALA A 2 -26.78 3.55 5.18
N LEU A 3 -26.77 2.34 4.61
CA LEU A 3 -25.52 1.60 4.36
C LEU A 3 -24.69 2.38 3.34
N SER A 4 -23.39 2.57 3.64
CA SER A 4 -22.47 3.22 2.68
C SER A 4 -22.48 2.48 1.34
N LYS A 5 -22.41 3.21 0.25
CA LYS A 5 -22.28 2.66 -1.10
C LYS A 5 -20.91 2.01 -1.28
N PHE A 6 -19.87 2.58 -0.67
CA PHE A 6 -18.51 2.13 -0.82
C PHE A 6 -18.06 1.31 0.41
N LEU A 7 -17.34 0.24 0.14
CA LEU A 7 -16.73 -0.61 1.16
C LEU A 7 -15.41 0.00 1.67
N ASP A 8 -14.95 -0.44 2.84
CA ASP A 8 -13.70 0.03 3.42
C ASP A 8 -12.49 -0.47 2.61
N PRO A 9 -11.67 0.41 2.01
CA PRO A 9 -10.48 0.03 1.26
C PRO A 9 -9.36 -0.57 2.12
N LYS A 10 -9.43 -0.40 3.45
CA LYS A 10 -8.45 -0.95 4.41
C LYS A 10 -8.66 -2.43 4.68
N ASN A 11 -9.84 -2.96 4.37
CA ASN A 11 -10.12 -4.39 4.45
C ASN A 11 -9.24 -5.16 3.45
N ASP A 12 -8.62 -6.26 3.87
CA ASP A 12 -7.69 -7.06 3.06
C ASP A 12 -8.28 -7.48 1.71
N ILE A 13 -9.56 -7.86 1.69
CA ILE A 13 -10.26 -8.28 0.46
C ILE A 13 -10.44 -7.10 -0.49
N SER A 14 -10.87 -5.93 0.04
CA SER A 14 -10.99 -4.70 -0.75
C SER A 14 -9.65 -4.23 -1.28
N PHE A 15 -8.64 -4.22 -0.43
CA PHE A 15 -7.29 -3.78 -0.79
C PHE A 15 -6.71 -4.62 -1.92
N LYS A 16 -6.76 -5.94 -1.79
CA LYS A 16 -6.27 -6.88 -2.82
C LYS A 16 -7.09 -6.80 -4.11
N ARG A 17 -8.40 -6.56 -4.03
CA ARG A 17 -9.24 -6.34 -5.21
C ARG A 17 -8.81 -5.12 -6.00
N ILE A 18 -8.48 -4.01 -5.32
CA ILE A 18 -8.11 -2.74 -5.96
C ILE A 18 -6.67 -2.77 -6.46
N PHE A 19 -5.73 -3.24 -5.62
CA PHE A 19 -4.30 -3.10 -5.87
C PHE A 19 -3.58 -4.39 -6.24
N GLY A 20 -4.21 -5.57 -6.08
CA GLY A 20 -3.58 -6.87 -6.26
C GLY A 20 -4.08 -7.68 -7.46
N THR A 21 -4.79 -7.08 -8.42
CA THR A 21 -5.38 -7.80 -9.56
C THR A 21 -4.94 -7.25 -10.90
N GLU A 22 -4.77 -8.12 -11.90
CA GLU A 22 -4.46 -7.71 -13.29
C GLU A 22 -5.54 -6.78 -13.87
N LYS A 23 -6.80 -6.98 -13.50
CA LYS A 23 -7.93 -6.12 -13.92
C LYS A 23 -7.72 -4.65 -13.55
N ASN A 24 -7.12 -4.41 -12.39
CA ASN A 24 -6.97 -3.09 -11.78
C ASN A 24 -5.51 -2.64 -11.70
N LYS A 25 -4.65 -3.23 -12.50
CA LYS A 25 -3.22 -2.93 -12.58
C LYS A 25 -2.93 -1.45 -12.82
N ASP A 26 -3.75 -0.77 -13.61
CA ASP A 26 -3.68 0.66 -13.86
C ASP A 26 -3.87 1.49 -12.58
N ILE A 27 -4.77 1.08 -11.67
CA ILE A 27 -4.96 1.75 -10.36
C ILE A 27 -3.66 1.67 -9.55
N LEU A 28 -3.05 0.49 -9.48
CA LEU A 28 -1.78 0.32 -8.76
C LEU A 28 -0.66 1.17 -9.39
N ILE A 29 -0.50 1.16 -10.71
CA ILE A 29 0.51 1.96 -11.42
C ILE A 29 0.36 3.45 -11.09
N HIS A 30 -0.84 3.99 -11.16
CA HIS A 30 -1.09 5.39 -10.82
C HIS A 30 -0.79 5.68 -9.35
N PHE A 31 -1.29 4.83 -8.44
CA PHE A 31 -1.00 4.96 -7.01
C PHE A 31 0.51 5.00 -6.74
N LEU A 32 1.27 4.07 -7.33
CA LEU A 32 2.73 4.03 -7.17
C LEU A 32 3.40 5.31 -7.68
N ASN A 33 3.07 5.74 -8.88
CA ASN A 33 3.63 6.97 -9.45
C ASN A 33 3.32 8.20 -8.58
N ASP A 34 2.08 8.32 -8.10
CA ASP A 34 1.65 9.45 -7.27
C ASP A 34 2.35 9.46 -5.90
N ILE A 35 2.44 8.30 -5.23
CA ILE A 35 3.07 8.20 -3.91
C ILE A 35 4.59 8.39 -4.00
N LEU A 36 5.22 7.87 -5.06
CA LEU A 36 6.67 7.97 -5.28
C LEU A 36 7.06 9.33 -5.86
N GLY A 37 6.13 10.05 -6.49
CA GLY A 37 6.39 11.28 -7.23
C GLY A 37 7.09 11.02 -8.56
N PHE A 38 6.82 9.87 -9.18
CA PHE A 38 7.38 9.51 -10.48
C PHE A 38 6.57 10.12 -11.61
N ALA A 39 7.25 10.76 -12.55
CA ALA A 39 6.62 11.39 -13.71
C ALA A 39 7.53 11.36 -14.95
N GLY A 40 6.95 11.54 -16.11
CA GLY A 40 7.68 11.58 -17.39
C GLY A 40 8.44 10.27 -17.65
N THR A 41 9.73 10.37 -17.88
CA THR A 41 10.59 9.20 -18.20
C THR A 41 10.80 8.24 -17.02
N ASN A 42 10.61 8.72 -15.79
CA ASN A 42 10.77 7.92 -14.57
C ASN A 42 9.46 7.26 -14.12
N ALA A 43 8.33 7.57 -14.78
CA ALA A 43 7.05 6.99 -14.43
C ALA A 43 7.03 5.48 -14.71
N ILE A 44 6.51 4.72 -13.76
CA ILE A 44 6.18 3.31 -13.96
C ILE A 44 5.09 3.23 -15.03
N GLN A 45 5.37 2.54 -16.14
CA GLN A 45 4.46 2.40 -17.28
C GLN A 45 3.70 1.08 -17.24
N ASP A 46 4.34 0.05 -16.70
CA ASP A 46 3.79 -1.29 -16.59
C ASP A 46 4.44 -2.03 -15.42
N ILE A 47 3.73 -3.00 -14.86
CA ILE A 47 4.20 -3.86 -13.78
C ILE A 47 3.83 -5.32 -14.04
N GLU A 48 4.55 -6.21 -13.40
CA GLU A 48 4.24 -7.62 -13.28
C GLU A 48 3.96 -7.94 -11.80
N PHE A 49 2.85 -8.60 -11.50
CA PHE A 49 2.61 -9.11 -10.15
C PHE A 49 3.50 -10.31 -9.87
N LEU A 50 4.18 -10.28 -8.74
CA LEU A 50 4.99 -11.38 -8.25
C LEU A 50 4.25 -12.14 -7.15
N SER A 51 4.73 -13.35 -6.82
CA SER A 51 4.17 -14.13 -5.72
C SER A 51 4.26 -13.35 -4.41
N THR A 52 3.12 -13.13 -3.77
CA THR A 52 3.03 -12.49 -2.45
C THR A 52 3.50 -13.44 -1.33
N ILE A 53 3.52 -14.73 -1.60
CA ILE A 53 4.02 -15.75 -0.67
C ILE A 53 5.53 -15.83 -0.84
N GLN A 54 6.24 -15.42 0.19
CA GLN A 54 7.70 -15.53 0.26
C GLN A 54 8.06 -16.74 1.12
N ASP A 55 8.11 -17.91 0.49
CA ASP A 55 8.49 -19.13 1.18
C ASP A 55 9.89 -19.05 1.77
N PRO A 56 10.12 -19.67 2.92
CA PRO A 56 11.46 -19.76 3.46
C PRO A 56 12.32 -20.72 2.63
N ASP A 57 13.57 -20.35 2.41
CA ASP A 57 14.57 -21.22 1.75
C ASP A 57 14.82 -22.50 2.56
N ILE A 58 14.51 -22.48 3.84
CA ILE A 58 14.62 -23.59 4.76
C ILE A 58 13.28 -23.71 5.50
N ALA A 59 12.70 -24.89 5.55
CA ALA A 59 11.39 -25.18 6.14
C ALA A 59 11.21 -24.71 7.61
N SER A 60 12.30 -24.51 8.34
CA SER A 60 12.28 -24.00 9.74
C SER A 60 12.17 -22.48 9.85
N LYS A 61 12.30 -21.73 8.74
CA LYS A 61 12.19 -20.26 8.76
C LYS A 61 10.74 -19.82 8.57
N LYS A 62 10.46 -18.60 9.04
CA LYS A 62 9.14 -18.00 8.96
C LYS A 62 8.78 -17.68 7.51
N GLN A 63 7.64 -18.21 7.05
CA GLN A 63 7.00 -17.76 5.81
C GLN A 63 6.60 -16.27 5.94
N SER A 64 6.76 -15.52 4.89
CA SER A 64 6.32 -14.12 4.82
C SER A 64 5.27 -14.00 3.74
N ILE A 65 4.16 -13.33 4.06
CA ILE A 65 3.11 -13.03 3.09
C ILE A 65 2.96 -11.52 3.09
N VAL A 66 3.03 -10.94 1.90
CA VAL A 66 2.81 -9.50 1.66
C VAL A 66 1.49 -9.31 0.91
N ASP A 67 0.87 -8.14 1.04
CA ASP A 67 -0.43 -7.91 0.39
C ASP A 67 -0.28 -7.77 -1.13
N VAL A 68 0.67 -6.95 -1.56
CA VAL A 68 0.99 -6.77 -2.98
C VAL A 68 2.51 -6.74 -3.16
N LEU A 69 3.01 -7.50 -4.13
CA LEU A 69 4.40 -7.43 -4.60
C LEU A 69 4.37 -7.35 -6.13
N CYS A 70 5.01 -6.33 -6.68
CA CYS A 70 5.11 -6.16 -8.12
C CYS A 70 6.52 -5.73 -8.53
N ARG A 71 6.80 -5.87 -9.82
CA ARG A 71 8.06 -5.48 -10.47
C ARG A 71 7.77 -4.66 -11.72
N ASP A 72 8.45 -3.55 -11.89
CA ASP A 72 8.38 -2.76 -13.12
C ASP A 72 9.27 -3.36 -14.23
N LYS A 73 9.20 -2.81 -15.43
CA LYS A 73 10.02 -3.24 -16.59
C LYS A 73 11.53 -3.06 -16.40
N ASN A 74 11.98 -2.23 -15.46
CA ASN A 74 13.40 -1.98 -15.15
C ASN A 74 13.91 -2.89 -14.03
N GLY A 75 13.02 -3.70 -13.45
CA GLY A 75 13.33 -4.61 -12.36
C GLY A 75 13.12 -4.04 -10.96
N LEU A 76 12.74 -2.75 -10.84
CA LEU A 76 12.34 -2.14 -9.57
C LEU A 76 11.19 -2.95 -8.95
N GLN A 77 11.36 -3.41 -7.72
CA GLN A 77 10.30 -4.13 -7.01
C GLN A 77 9.64 -3.25 -5.97
N VAL A 78 8.32 -3.33 -5.89
CA VAL A 78 7.53 -2.57 -4.92
C VAL A 78 6.66 -3.52 -4.11
N ILE A 79 6.75 -3.41 -2.79
CA ILE A 79 5.85 -4.04 -1.83
C ILE A 79 4.86 -2.98 -1.36
N VAL A 80 3.57 -3.29 -1.36
CA VAL A 80 2.54 -2.43 -0.76
C VAL A 80 1.79 -3.23 0.30
N GLU A 81 1.73 -2.70 1.50
CA GLU A 81 1.11 -3.32 2.68
C GLU A 81 0.05 -2.41 3.29
N MET A 82 -1.10 -2.99 3.66
CA MET A 82 -2.12 -2.33 4.46
C MET A 82 -2.03 -2.82 5.91
N GLN A 83 -1.85 -1.90 6.84
CA GLN A 83 -1.75 -2.22 8.28
C GLN A 83 -2.88 -1.58 9.05
N VAL A 84 -3.92 -2.34 9.37
CA VAL A 84 -5.12 -1.83 10.06
C VAL A 84 -4.90 -1.62 11.55
N ALA A 85 -4.09 -2.45 12.20
CA ALA A 85 -3.85 -2.37 13.64
C ALA A 85 -2.36 -2.30 13.96
N LYS A 86 -2.03 -1.60 15.05
CA LYS A 86 -0.64 -1.52 15.51
C LYS A 86 -0.16 -2.89 15.99
N THR A 87 0.79 -3.46 15.28
CA THR A 87 1.50 -4.68 15.71
C THR A 87 2.91 -4.34 16.17
N LYS A 88 3.34 -4.94 17.27
CA LYS A 88 4.69 -4.72 17.82
C LYS A 88 5.75 -5.14 16.77
N GLY A 89 6.64 -4.21 16.42
CA GLY A 89 7.75 -4.48 15.50
C GLY A 89 7.35 -4.48 14.02
N PHE A 90 6.29 -3.79 13.65
CA PHE A 90 5.89 -3.66 12.24
C PHE A 90 7.02 -3.04 11.40
N GLU A 91 7.71 -2.03 11.91
CA GLU A 91 8.86 -1.40 11.26
C GLU A 91 10.03 -2.38 11.00
N LYS A 92 10.20 -3.38 11.87
CA LYS A 92 11.17 -4.48 11.67
C LYS A 92 10.67 -5.48 10.64
N ARG A 93 9.35 -5.75 10.63
CA ARG A 93 8.72 -6.60 9.63
C ARG A 93 8.86 -6.02 8.24
N ALA A 94 8.65 -4.71 8.08
CA ALA A 94 8.84 -4.00 6.81
C ALA A 94 10.27 -4.18 6.28
N GLN A 95 11.28 -3.98 7.13
CA GLN A 95 12.67 -4.20 6.76
C GLN A 95 12.97 -5.67 6.39
N TYR A 96 12.43 -6.60 7.18
CA TYR A 96 12.59 -8.03 6.91
C TYR A 96 11.99 -8.45 5.56
N TYR A 97 10.79 -7.94 5.23
CA TYR A 97 10.14 -8.24 3.96
C TYR A 97 10.89 -7.65 2.78
N ALA A 98 11.35 -6.41 2.89
CA ALA A 98 12.16 -5.77 1.87
C ALA A 98 13.50 -6.53 1.65
N ALA A 99 14.21 -6.88 2.71
CA ALA A 99 15.45 -7.64 2.63
C ALA A 99 15.25 -9.03 2.01
N LYS A 100 14.13 -9.68 2.33
CA LYS A 100 13.80 -10.99 1.77
C LYS A 100 13.46 -10.90 0.27
N ALA A 101 12.72 -9.90 -0.15
CA ALA A 101 12.45 -9.63 -1.56
C ALA A 101 13.74 -9.30 -2.32
N TYR A 102 14.63 -8.52 -1.72
CA TYR A 102 15.92 -8.17 -2.31
C TYR A 102 16.82 -9.40 -2.49
N SER A 103 16.95 -10.23 -1.45
CA SER A 103 17.80 -11.43 -1.50
C SER A 103 17.33 -12.48 -2.51
N ARG A 104 16.04 -12.46 -2.88
CA ARG A 104 15.46 -13.38 -3.87
C ARG A 104 15.67 -12.98 -5.32
N GLN A 105 16.26 -11.81 -5.56
CA GLN A 105 16.55 -11.37 -6.92
C GLN A 105 17.75 -12.09 -7.53
N ALA A 106 18.59 -12.72 -6.72
CA ALA A 106 19.82 -13.39 -7.17
C ALA A 106 19.80 -14.86 -6.82
N ASP A 107 20.09 -15.70 -7.81
CA ASP A 107 20.40 -17.11 -7.67
C ASP A 107 21.92 -17.35 -7.61
N LYS A 108 22.31 -18.61 -7.36
CA LYS A 108 23.73 -18.99 -7.32
C LYS A 108 24.39 -18.75 -8.67
N GLY A 109 25.33 -17.81 -8.69
CA GLY A 109 26.11 -17.45 -9.89
C GLY A 109 25.75 -16.10 -10.47
N ASP A 110 24.66 -15.48 -10.03
CA ASP A 110 24.28 -14.14 -10.45
C ASP A 110 25.24 -13.07 -9.89
N GLN A 111 25.24 -11.92 -10.54
CA GLN A 111 26.10 -10.81 -10.14
C GLN A 111 25.35 -9.85 -9.25
N TYR A 112 25.95 -9.43 -8.13
CA TYR A 112 25.32 -8.48 -7.19
C TYR A 112 24.99 -7.12 -7.80
N HIS A 113 25.69 -6.70 -8.87
CA HIS A 113 25.41 -5.43 -9.55
C HIS A 113 24.10 -5.45 -10.37
N ASP A 114 23.51 -6.62 -10.60
CA ASP A 114 22.22 -6.76 -11.29
C ASP A 114 21.01 -6.61 -10.33
N LEU A 115 21.25 -6.61 -9.01
CA LEU A 115 20.20 -6.39 -8.03
C LEU A 115 19.54 -5.03 -8.24
N LYS A 116 18.24 -4.99 -8.02
CA LYS A 116 17.39 -3.80 -8.23
C LYS A 116 16.79 -3.32 -6.91
N GLU A 117 16.46 -2.06 -6.89
CA GLU A 117 15.86 -1.39 -5.74
C GLU A 117 14.59 -2.09 -5.26
N ILE A 118 14.38 -2.05 -3.95
CA ILE A 118 13.15 -2.45 -3.28
C ILE A 118 12.52 -1.22 -2.63
N ILE A 119 11.28 -0.95 -2.99
CA ILE A 119 10.47 0.08 -2.33
C ILE A 119 9.40 -0.62 -1.50
N PHE A 120 9.34 -0.30 -0.22
CA PHE A 120 8.28 -0.78 0.67
C PHE A 120 7.35 0.39 1.02
N ILE A 121 6.07 0.26 0.69
CA ILE A 121 5.04 1.26 1.00
C ILE A 121 4.07 0.64 2.00
N ALA A 122 3.96 1.24 3.17
CA ALA A 122 2.96 0.89 4.17
C ALA A 122 1.88 1.97 4.26
N ILE A 123 0.62 1.58 4.14
CA ILE A 123 -0.54 2.39 4.51
C ILE A 123 -1.01 1.88 5.87
N ALA A 124 -0.91 2.71 6.91
CA ALA A 124 -1.18 2.31 8.29
C ALA A 124 -2.37 3.09 8.87
N ASP A 125 -3.40 2.37 9.32
CA ASP A 125 -4.51 2.94 10.09
C ASP A 125 -4.19 3.00 11.59
N CYS A 126 -2.92 3.21 11.89
CA CYS A 126 -2.40 3.35 13.25
C CYS A 126 -1.16 4.26 13.27
N ILE A 127 -0.80 4.78 14.46
CA ILE A 127 0.40 5.59 14.65
C ILE A 127 1.60 4.66 14.85
N LEU A 128 2.53 4.68 13.88
CA LEU A 128 3.78 3.92 13.91
C LEU A 128 4.91 4.73 14.56
N PHE A 129 5.04 6.00 14.19
CA PHE A 129 6.11 6.91 14.63
C PHE A 129 5.53 8.09 15.43
N PRO A 130 5.28 7.94 16.74
CA PRO A 130 4.57 8.95 17.54
C PRO A 130 5.30 10.30 17.61
N ASP A 131 6.61 10.31 17.46
CA ASP A 131 7.42 11.52 17.52
C ASP A 131 7.45 12.33 16.22
N LYS A 132 6.79 11.84 15.14
CA LYS A 132 6.65 12.52 13.85
C LYS A 132 5.24 13.07 13.69
N SER A 133 5.12 14.32 13.29
CA SER A 133 3.82 14.97 13.00
C SER A 133 3.28 14.63 11.61
N GLU A 134 4.18 14.38 10.66
CA GLU A 134 3.85 14.17 9.26
C GLU A 134 3.14 12.83 9.04
N TYR A 135 2.05 12.83 8.26
CA TYR A 135 1.32 11.61 7.91
C TYR A 135 2.06 10.74 6.89
N LYS A 136 3.01 11.29 6.14
CA LYS A 136 3.85 10.56 5.17
C LYS A 136 5.31 10.75 5.51
N SER A 137 6.04 9.65 5.69
CA SER A 137 7.48 9.68 5.94
C SER A 137 8.22 8.78 4.96
N LYS A 138 9.42 9.22 4.57
CA LYS A 138 10.38 8.49 3.72
C LYS A 138 11.60 8.12 4.53
N HIS A 139 12.05 6.87 4.41
CA HIS A 139 13.25 6.37 5.08
C HIS A 139 14.16 5.71 4.04
N THR A 140 15.45 5.99 4.13
CA THR A 140 16.51 5.47 3.26
C THR A 140 17.77 5.20 4.08
N ILE A 141 18.72 4.45 3.50
CA ILE A 141 20.02 4.22 4.13
C ILE A 141 20.95 5.35 3.71
N ARG A 142 21.55 6.05 4.69
CA ARG A 142 22.43 7.17 4.46
C ARG A 142 23.68 7.07 5.31
N ASP A 143 24.77 7.66 4.82
CA ASP A 143 25.96 7.89 5.62
C ASP A 143 25.61 8.78 6.82
N GLU A 144 26.04 8.37 8.02
CA GLU A 144 25.68 9.04 9.27
C GLU A 144 26.35 10.42 9.42
N ASP A 145 27.57 10.56 8.89
CA ASP A 145 28.35 11.79 9.03
C ASP A 145 28.06 12.81 7.92
N THR A 146 27.95 12.33 6.66
CA THR A 146 27.79 13.21 5.48
C THR A 146 26.35 13.35 5.03
N ASN A 147 25.43 12.50 5.49
CA ASN A 147 24.06 12.35 5.02
C ASN A 147 23.94 11.99 3.52
N GLU A 148 25.02 11.51 2.92
CA GLU A 148 25.01 11.04 1.53
C GLU A 148 24.21 9.74 1.38
N HIS A 149 23.62 9.55 0.19
CA HIS A 149 22.77 8.40 -0.11
C HIS A 149 23.44 7.48 -1.13
N ASP A 150 24.44 6.71 -0.66
CA ASP A 150 25.24 5.80 -1.49
C ASP A 150 24.61 4.42 -1.61
N LEU A 151 23.98 3.92 -0.54
CA LEU A 151 23.26 2.65 -0.51
C LEU A 151 21.80 2.86 -0.94
N LYS A 152 21.55 2.82 -2.27
CA LYS A 152 20.32 3.31 -2.90
C LYS A 152 19.20 2.27 -3.02
N ASP A 153 19.44 1.02 -2.65
CA ASP A 153 18.55 -0.08 -3.02
C ASP A 153 17.34 -0.27 -2.09
N PHE A 154 17.26 0.48 -0.98
CA PHE A 154 16.17 0.35 -0.03
C PHE A 154 15.47 1.68 0.24
N TYR A 155 14.16 1.70 -0.03
CA TYR A 155 13.26 2.80 0.32
C TYR A 155 12.08 2.29 1.11
N PHE A 156 11.72 3.01 2.16
CA PHE A 156 10.52 2.73 2.94
C PHE A 156 9.66 3.99 3.00
N ILE A 157 8.40 3.85 2.66
CA ILE A 157 7.41 4.91 2.75
C ILE A 157 6.32 4.45 3.70
N PHE A 158 6.05 5.25 4.71
CA PHE A 158 4.96 5.02 5.63
C PHE A 158 3.94 6.15 5.51
N ILE A 159 2.67 5.77 5.36
CA ILE A 159 1.52 6.68 5.33
C ILE A 159 0.66 6.32 6.53
N GLU A 160 0.63 7.20 7.54
CA GLU A 160 -0.08 7.00 8.79
C GLU A 160 -1.41 7.76 8.73
N LEU A 161 -2.50 7.07 8.38
CA LEU A 161 -3.82 7.67 8.17
C LEU A 161 -4.35 8.50 9.36
N PRO A 162 -4.12 8.11 10.64
CA PRO A 162 -4.57 8.92 11.77
C PRO A 162 -3.95 10.32 11.84
N LYS A 163 -2.74 10.50 11.26
CA LYS A 163 -2.05 11.80 11.23
C LYS A 163 -2.48 12.70 10.09
N PHE A 164 -3.26 12.18 9.13
CA PHE A 164 -3.73 12.98 8.01
C PHE A 164 -4.65 14.10 8.51
N PRO A 165 -4.29 15.41 8.33
CA PRO A 165 -4.95 16.51 8.99
C PRO A 165 -6.27 16.93 8.35
N LYS A 166 -6.52 16.51 7.10
CA LYS A 166 -7.71 16.91 6.35
C LYS A 166 -8.93 16.11 6.79
N THR A 167 -10.05 16.79 6.84
CA THR A 167 -11.38 16.23 7.10
C THR A 167 -12.18 16.17 5.80
N LYS A 168 -13.44 15.73 5.86
CA LYS A 168 -14.35 15.66 4.71
C LYS A 168 -14.73 17.04 4.14
N GLU A 169 -14.56 18.10 4.93
CA GLU A 169 -14.90 19.48 4.54
C GLU A 169 -13.73 20.19 3.87
N ASP A 170 -12.52 19.66 4.03
CA ASP A 170 -11.30 20.30 3.53
C ASP A 170 -11.08 20.07 2.04
N GLN A 171 -10.58 21.07 1.36
CA GLN A 171 -10.12 20.92 -0.03
C GLN A 171 -8.83 20.13 -0.09
N LEU A 172 -8.81 19.08 -0.90
CA LEU A 172 -7.61 18.29 -1.19
C LEU A 172 -6.77 18.97 -2.26
N SER A 173 -5.52 19.25 -1.94
CA SER A 173 -4.63 20.07 -2.78
C SER A 173 -3.69 19.24 -3.67
N SER A 174 -3.54 17.95 -3.39
CA SER A 174 -2.65 17.07 -4.16
C SER A 174 -3.27 15.69 -4.40
N ILE A 175 -2.74 15.00 -5.40
CA ILE A 175 -3.15 13.62 -5.69
C ILE A 175 -2.83 12.67 -4.53
N VAL A 176 -1.73 12.91 -3.82
CA VAL A 176 -1.35 12.14 -2.62
C VAL A 176 -2.41 12.30 -1.53
N GLU A 177 -2.90 13.53 -1.29
CA GLU A 177 -3.99 13.77 -0.34
C GLU A 177 -5.28 13.05 -0.75
N LYS A 178 -5.59 12.97 -2.05
CA LYS A 178 -6.75 12.22 -2.54
C LYS A 178 -6.63 10.72 -2.26
N TRP A 179 -5.44 10.12 -2.46
CA TRP A 179 -5.19 8.74 -2.11
C TRP A 179 -5.29 8.49 -0.60
N VAL A 180 -4.73 9.38 0.23
CA VAL A 180 -4.83 9.25 1.69
C VAL A 180 -6.27 9.42 2.17
N TYR A 181 -7.01 10.35 1.58
CA TYR A 181 -8.45 10.54 1.83
C TYR A 181 -9.25 9.29 1.44
N PHE A 182 -8.96 8.71 0.27
CA PHE A 182 -9.56 7.46 -0.18
C PHE A 182 -9.40 6.35 0.87
N PHE A 183 -8.18 6.11 1.36
CA PHE A 183 -7.96 5.09 2.39
C PHE A 183 -8.65 5.41 3.71
N LYS A 184 -8.73 6.67 4.08
CA LYS A 184 -9.24 7.08 5.39
C LYS A 184 -10.77 7.16 5.45
N TYR A 185 -11.43 7.54 4.36
CA TYR A 185 -12.83 7.94 4.38
C TYR A 185 -13.72 7.36 3.27
N ALA A 186 -13.22 6.46 2.42
CA ALA A 186 -14.00 5.98 1.28
C ALA A 186 -15.33 5.35 1.69
N ASP A 187 -15.34 4.54 2.74
CA ASP A 187 -16.54 3.87 3.27
C ASP A 187 -17.55 4.82 3.91
N GLU A 188 -17.17 6.08 4.13
CA GLU A 188 -18.03 7.14 4.65
C GLU A 188 -18.37 8.22 3.61
N THR A 189 -17.81 8.11 2.39
CA THR A 189 -17.93 9.13 1.34
C THR A 189 -19.26 8.93 0.59
N SER A 190 -20.05 10.01 0.44
CA SER A 190 -21.24 10.01 -0.40
C SER A 190 -20.90 10.24 -1.88
N GLU A 191 -21.84 9.98 -2.79
CA GLU A 191 -21.66 10.25 -4.22
C GLU A 191 -21.43 11.75 -4.51
N GLU A 192 -22.12 12.61 -3.79
CA GLU A 192 -21.98 14.07 -3.95
C GLU A 192 -20.60 14.57 -3.48
N GLU A 193 -20.10 14.02 -2.38
CA GLU A 193 -18.75 14.31 -1.89
C GLU A 193 -17.71 13.79 -2.85
N LEU A 194 -17.92 12.57 -3.40
CA LEU A 194 -17.01 11.94 -4.34
C LEU A 194 -16.76 12.83 -5.57
N GLU A 195 -17.80 13.40 -6.17
CA GLU A 195 -17.67 14.30 -7.32
C GLU A 195 -16.79 15.53 -7.00
N LYS A 196 -16.90 16.06 -5.78
CA LYS A 196 -16.09 17.21 -5.33
C LYS A 196 -14.61 16.82 -5.12
N ILE A 197 -14.37 15.61 -4.59
CA ILE A 197 -13.03 15.10 -4.26
C ILE A 197 -12.25 14.70 -5.51
N ILE A 198 -12.90 13.99 -6.41
CA ILE A 198 -12.27 13.42 -7.60
C ILE A 198 -11.86 14.54 -8.58
N GLY A 199 -12.73 15.52 -8.79
CA GLY A 199 -12.55 16.46 -9.88
C GLY A 199 -12.51 15.72 -11.23
N SER A 200 -11.40 15.87 -11.97
CA SER A 200 -11.15 15.18 -13.25
C SER A 200 -10.39 13.86 -13.13
N ASP A 201 -10.13 13.36 -11.93
CA ASP A 201 -9.28 12.19 -11.70
C ASP A 201 -10.04 10.87 -11.93
N LEU A 202 -9.88 10.31 -13.13
CA LEU A 202 -10.58 9.10 -13.54
C LEU A 202 -10.09 7.85 -12.80
N ILE A 203 -8.84 7.82 -12.32
CA ILE A 203 -8.27 6.64 -11.66
C ILE A 203 -8.76 6.55 -10.21
N ILE A 204 -8.81 7.67 -9.49
CA ILE A 204 -9.43 7.70 -8.16
C ILE A 204 -10.92 7.30 -8.27
N LYS A 205 -11.62 7.80 -9.30
CA LYS A 205 -13.00 7.37 -9.56
C LYS A 205 -13.11 5.85 -9.75
N LYS A 206 -12.22 5.28 -10.57
CA LYS A 206 -12.20 3.83 -10.79
C LYS A 206 -11.93 3.06 -9.50
N ALA A 207 -11.03 3.55 -8.63
CA ALA A 207 -10.77 2.93 -7.33
C ALA A 207 -12.02 2.92 -6.42
N TYR A 208 -12.80 4.01 -6.39
CA TYR A 208 -14.07 4.05 -5.69
C TYR A 208 -15.12 3.10 -6.30
N GLU A 209 -15.17 2.99 -7.64
CA GLU A 209 -16.08 2.05 -8.30
C GLU A 209 -15.77 0.58 -7.96
N GLU A 210 -14.51 0.23 -7.75
CA GLU A 210 -14.14 -1.10 -7.26
C GLU A 210 -14.60 -1.36 -5.81
N LEU A 211 -14.81 -0.31 -5.01
CA LEU A 211 -15.40 -0.40 -3.66
C LEU A 211 -16.93 -0.40 -3.68
N ASN A 212 -17.56 -0.09 -4.81
CA ASN A 212 -19.01 -0.05 -4.88
C ASN A 212 -19.61 -1.44 -4.61
N ARG A 213 -20.27 -1.57 -3.44
CA ARG A 213 -20.82 -2.84 -2.95
C ARG A 213 -21.76 -3.55 -3.92
N PHE A 214 -22.43 -2.80 -4.77
CA PHE A 214 -23.36 -3.34 -5.76
C PHE A 214 -22.65 -4.04 -6.91
N ASN A 215 -21.33 -3.83 -7.07
CA ASN A 215 -20.49 -4.47 -8.06
C ASN A 215 -19.80 -5.74 -7.52
N TRP A 216 -20.10 -6.13 -6.28
CA TRP A 216 -19.53 -7.32 -5.65
C TRP A 216 -20.49 -8.49 -5.75
N SER A 217 -19.96 -9.68 -6.05
CA SER A 217 -20.71 -10.91 -5.97
C SER A 217 -21.00 -11.26 -4.50
N GLU A 218 -22.03 -12.06 -4.26
CA GLU A 218 -22.37 -12.56 -2.93
C GLU A 218 -21.17 -13.24 -2.23
N LYS A 219 -20.40 -14.02 -2.99
CA LYS A 219 -19.21 -14.70 -2.46
C LYS A 219 -18.12 -13.72 -2.01
N GLU A 220 -17.86 -12.69 -2.79
CA GLU A 220 -16.87 -11.66 -2.44
C GLU A 220 -17.33 -10.87 -1.22
N PHE A 221 -18.62 -10.55 -1.15
CA PHE A 221 -19.20 -9.82 -0.03
C PHE A 221 -19.15 -10.62 1.28
N ILE A 222 -19.43 -11.93 1.22
CA ILE A 222 -19.27 -12.82 2.38
C ILE A 222 -17.82 -12.85 2.85
N ALA A 223 -16.84 -12.95 1.93
CA ALA A 223 -15.43 -12.93 2.27
C ALA A 223 -15.03 -11.61 2.96
N TYR A 224 -15.53 -10.47 2.46
CA TYR A 224 -15.34 -9.17 3.08
C TYR A 224 -15.89 -9.09 4.51
N GLU A 225 -17.11 -9.58 4.75
CA GLU A 225 -17.72 -9.60 6.08
C GLU A 225 -16.98 -10.53 7.05
N GLN A 226 -16.49 -11.66 6.57
CA GLN A 226 -15.67 -12.58 7.38
C GLN A 226 -14.37 -11.93 7.82
N GLU A 227 -13.74 -11.15 6.95
CA GLU A 227 -12.52 -10.41 7.28
C GLU A 227 -12.78 -9.32 8.32
N ILE A 228 -13.88 -8.57 8.22
CA ILE A 228 -14.29 -7.61 9.26
C ILE A 228 -14.44 -8.32 10.61
N LYS A 229 -15.12 -9.45 10.62
CA LYS A 229 -15.31 -10.22 11.87
C LYS A 229 -13.96 -10.66 12.46
N ARG A 230 -13.04 -11.16 11.62
CA ARG A 230 -11.70 -11.57 12.05
C ARG A 230 -10.94 -10.40 12.71
N ILE A 231 -10.97 -9.21 12.10
CA ILE A 231 -10.31 -8.00 12.64
C ILE A 231 -10.92 -7.60 13.99
N LEU A 232 -12.24 -7.62 14.11
CA LEU A 232 -12.94 -7.30 15.36
C LEU A 232 -12.62 -8.30 16.48
N ASP A 233 -12.59 -9.59 16.15
CA ASP A 233 -12.24 -10.65 17.08
C ASP A 233 -10.78 -10.50 17.56
N GLU A 234 -9.84 -10.17 16.69
CA GLU A 234 -8.43 -9.89 17.06
C GLU A 234 -8.28 -8.66 17.96
N GLN A 235 -9.04 -7.60 17.69
CA GLN A 235 -9.03 -6.39 18.51
C GLN A 235 -9.64 -6.61 19.90
N ALA A 236 -10.59 -7.51 20.03
CA ALA A 236 -11.23 -7.83 21.31
C ALA A 236 -10.32 -8.66 22.26
N VAL A 237 -9.25 -9.25 21.75
CA VAL A 237 -8.30 -10.09 22.52
C VAL A 237 -7.09 -9.27 23.00
N LEU A 238 -6.89 -8.05 22.52
CA LEU A 238 -5.82 -7.12 22.94
C LEU A 238 -6.24 -6.21 24.08
#